data_406cf5e19ce2037b79d9e0171d930cf7
#
_entry.id   406cf5e19ce2037b79d9e0171d930cf7
#
_cell.length_a   1.000
_cell.length_b   1.000
_cell.length_c   1.000
_cell.angle_alpha   90.00
_cell.angle_beta   90.00
_cell.angle_gamma   90.00
#
_symmetry.space_group_name_H-M   'P 1'
#
loop_
_entity.id
_entity.type
_entity.pdbx_description
1 polymer ?
#
loop_
_entity_poly.entity_id
_entity_poly.type
_entity_poly.pdbx_seq_one_letter_code
_entity_poly.pdbx_strand_id
1 'polypeptide(L)'
;MYRLGLLFACALAAYGQKINVEFDRGADFAKFKTFAIRAGNLNSRNPALNSELVKKQIEADIERSLSAKGLEMTTGRSDLNLRDTLGSARRVETEAYPAGWYGWGTRIVRVPYAEGTLVIDLRDPTTRSLVWRAIATEEQRDPSKLQGKLDSMVKKSFDKYPPKVK
;
A
#
# COMPACT_ATOMS: atom_id res chain seq x y z
N MET A 1 40.14 27.92 -19.97
CA MET A 1 39.50 26.66 -20.43
C MET A 1 38.54 26.17 -19.30
N TYR A 2 37.28 26.57 -19.37
CA TYR A 2 36.26 26.18 -18.38
C TYR A 2 35.47 25.00 -18.95
N ARG A 3 35.61 23.82 -18.33
CA ARG A 3 34.81 22.64 -18.65
C ARG A 3 33.45 22.74 -17.92
N LEU A 4 32.44 23.11 -18.68
CA LEU A 4 31.04 23.10 -18.24
C LEU A 4 30.56 21.67 -18.24
N GLY A 5 30.49 21.02 -17.05
CA GLY A 5 29.93 19.71 -16.87
C GLY A 5 28.40 19.79 -16.88
N LEU A 6 27.77 19.29 -17.93
CA LEU A 6 26.33 19.19 -18.05
C LEU A 6 25.84 18.02 -17.15
N LEU A 7 25.30 18.35 -15.98
CA LEU A 7 24.61 17.39 -15.11
C LEU A 7 23.24 17.05 -15.73
N PHE A 8 23.17 15.91 -16.39
CA PHE A 8 21.91 15.33 -16.87
C PHE A 8 21.17 14.75 -15.69
N ALA A 9 20.25 15.50 -15.10
CA ALA A 9 19.32 15.02 -14.09
C ALA A 9 18.29 14.11 -14.77
N CYS A 10 18.52 12.79 -14.75
CA CYS A 10 17.49 11.80 -15.08
C CYS A 10 16.37 11.91 -14.04
N ALA A 11 15.28 12.58 -14.38
CA ALA A 11 14.03 12.51 -13.66
C ALA A 11 13.46 11.08 -13.84
N LEU A 12 13.81 10.18 -12.93
CA LEU A 12 13.13 8.90 -12.79
C LEU A 12 11.69 9.22 -12.39
N ALA A 13 10.75 9.02 -13.31
CA ALA A 13 9.33 9.00 -12.99
C ALA A 13 9.13 7.93 -11.91
N ALA A 14 9.02 8.37 -10.67
CA ALA A 14 8.73 7.51 -9.55
C ALA A 14 7.26 7.11 -9.68
N TYR A 15 7.00 5.95 -10.26
CA TYR A 15 5.76 5.22 -10.03
C TYR A 15 5.73 4.93 -8.53
N GLY A 16 5.11 5.82 -7.79
CA GLY A 16 5.15 5.82 -6.34
C GLY A 16 3.93 5.12 -5.77
N GLN A 17 4.15 4.37 -4.69
CA GLN A 17 3.05 3.86 -3.87
C GLN A 17 2.16 5.01 -3.42
N LYS A 18 0.85 4.87 -3.64
CA LYS A 18 -0.16 5.83 -3.17
C LYS A 18 -0.77 5.30 -1.88
N ILE A 19 -0.64 6.07 -0.80
CA ILE A 19 -1.19 5.71 0.51
C ILE A 19 -2.24 6.75 0.92
N ASN A 20 -3.49 6.34 1.01
CA ASN A 20 -4.60 7.11 1.56
C ASN A 20 -4.94 6.60 2.95
N VAL A 21 -5.25 7.51 3.88
CA VAL A 21 -5.64 7.17 5.25
C VAL A 21 -6.92 7.90 5.61
N GLU A 22 -7.83 7.15 6.20
CA GLU A 22 -9.08 7.61 6.80
C GLU A 22 -9.06 7.23 8.28
N PHE A 23 -9.59 8.07 9.16
CA PHE A 23 -9.66 7.76 10.58
C PHE A 23 -10.79 8.51 11.28
N ASP A 24 -11.26 7.95 12.39
CA ASP A 24 -12.21 8.59 13.28
C ASP A 24 -11.52 9.71 14.07
N ARG A 25 -11.92 10.95 13.85
CA ARG A 25 -11.37 12.12 14.54
C ARG A 25 -11.73 12.17 16.02
N GLY A 26 -12.78 11.45 16.45
CA GLY A 26 -13.20 11.33 17.84
C GLY A 26 -12.45 10.24 18.60
N ALA A 27 -11.67 9.40 17.92
CA ALA A 27 -10.93 8.32 18.56
C ALA A 27 -9.68 8.83 19.29
N ASP A 28 -9.52 8.41 20.54
CA ASP A 28 -8.32 8.65 21.32
C ASP A 28 -7.30 7.54 21.06
N PHE A 29 -6.41 7.76 20.11
CA PHE A 29 -5.39 6.79 19.69
C PHE A 29 -4.37 6.47 20.79
N ALA A 30 -4.22 7.31 21.81
CA ALA A 30 -3.31 7.07 22.94
C ALA A 30 -3.80 5.95 23.87
N LYS A 31 -5.08 5.64 23.86
CA LYS A 31 -5.68 4.58 24.67
C LYS A 31 -5.40 3.17 24.15
N PHE A 32 -5.16 3.03 22.85
CA PHE A 32 -4.96 1.72 22.25
C PHE A 32 -3.55 1.21 22.56
N LYS A 33 -3.47 0.06 23.21
CA LYS A 33 -2.22 -0.60 23.62
C LYS A 33 -2.07 -1.97 22.99
N THR A 34 -3.19 -2.63 22.66
CA THR A 34 -3.19 -3.98 22.14
C THR A 34 -3.96 -4.09 20.83
N PHE A 35 -3.54 -4.99 19.99
CA PHE A 35 -4.26 -5.33 18.77
C PHE A 35 -4.32 -6.84 18.54
N ALA A 36 -5.33 -7.28 17.81
CA ALA A 36 -5.43 -8.65 17.33
C ALA A 36 -5.67 -8.68 15.83
N ILE A 37 -4.87 -9.45 15.11
CA ILE A 37 -5.11 -9.70 13.69
C ILE A 37 -6.27 -10.70 13.58
N ARG A 38 -7.34 -10.27 12.92
CA ARG A 38 -8.48 -11.11 12.59
C ARG A 38 -8.37 -11.51 11.11
N ALA A 39 -9.11 -12.50 10.68
CA ALA A 39 -8.98 -13.08 9.34
C ALA A 39 -8.75 -12.04 8.23
N GLY A 40 -7.55 -12.01 7.67
CA GLY A 40 -7.20 -11.30 6.46
C GLY A 40 -7.82 -11.98 5.24
N ASN A 41 -8.10 -11.23 4.19
CA ASN A 41 -8.71 -11.72 2.97
C ASN A 41 -7.79 -11.47 1.76
N LEU A 42 -7.39 -12.54 1.08
CA LEU A 42 -6.67 -12.46 -0.18
C LEU A 42 -7.69 -12.61 -1.32
N ASN A 43 -7.93 -11.54 -2.04
CA ASN A 43 -8.83 -11.51 -3.18
C ASN A 43 -8.09 -11.02 -4.44
N SER A 44 -6.94 -11.61 -4.68
CA SER A 44 -6.11 -11.28 -5.85
C SER A 44 -6.40 -12.23 -7.01
N ARG A 45 -6.51 -11.68 -8.21
CA ARG A 45 -6.54 -12.49 -9.45
C ARG A 45 -5.15 -13.00 -9.84
N ASN A 46 -4.10 -12.47 -9.21
CA ASN A 46 -2.73 -12.94 -9.40
C ASN A 46 -2.44 -14.09 -8.41
N PRO A 47 -2.20 -15.34 -8.87
CA PRO A 47 -1.94 -16.47 -8.00
C PRO A 47 -0.73 -16.25 -7.08
N ALA A 48 0.29 -15.52 -7.53
CA ALA A 48 1.47 -15.20 -6.72
C ALA A 48 1.15 -14.35 -5.47
N LEU A 49 0.07 -13.60 -5.50
CA LEU A 49 -0.41 -12.79 -4.36
C LEU A 49 -1.49 -13.50 -3.54
N ASN A 50 -1.98 -14.66 -4.00
CA ASN A 50 -3.08 -15.37 -3.35
C ASN A 50 -2.58 -16.65 -2.68
N SER A 51 -1.61 -16.51 -1.80
CA SER A 51 -1.00 -17.62 -1.08
C SER A 51 -0.91 -17.39 0.43
N GLU A 52 -0.92 -18.47 1.20
CA GLU A 52 -0.75 -18.42 2.66
C GLU A 52 0.60 -17.78 3.08
N LEU A 53 1.64 -17.90 2.26
CA LEU A 53 2.92 -17.27 2.53
C LEU A 53 2.85 -15.75 2.43
N VAL A 54 2.12 -15.24 1.42
CA VAL A 54 1.87 -13.79 1.27
C VAL A 54 1.07 -13.28 2.45
N LYS A 55 0.02 -14.00 2.87
CA LYS A 55 -0.76 -13.65 4.05
C LYS A 55 0.10 -13.55 5.30
N LYS A 56 0.90 -14.58 5.59
CA LYS A 56 1.82 -14.58 6.73
C LYS A 56 2.85 -13.45 6.67
N GLN A 57 3.34 -13.12 5.47
CA GLN A 57 4.24 -11.97 5.28
C GLN A 57 3.56 -10.66 5.67
N ILE A 58 2.34 -10.41 5.16
CA ILE A 58 1.58 -9.20 5.48
C ILE A 58 1.31 -9.10 6.98
N GLU A 59 0.87 -10.19 7.62
CA GLU A 59 0.60 -10.25 9.06
C GLU A 59 1.85 -9.95 9.88
N ALA A 60 3.01 -10.52 9.51
CA ALA A 60 4.29 -10.26 10.18
C ALA A 60 4.78 -8.80 10.01
N ASP A 61 4.58 -8.22 8.83
CA ASP A 61 4.94 -6.83 8.55
C ASP A 61 4.03 -5.84 9.32
N ILE A 62 2.75 -6.18 9.47
CA ILE A 62 1.78 -5.45 10.29
C ILE A 62 2.18 -5.50 11.77
N GLU A 63 2.45 -6.71 12.29
CA GLU A 63 2.88 -6.91 13.68
C GLU A 63 4.12 -6.06 13.98
N ARG A 64 5.15 -6.17 13.14
CA ARG A 64 6.39 -5.38 13.29
C ARG A 64 6.10 -3.88 13.30
N SER A 65 5.23 -3.41 12.41
CA SER A 65 4.91 -1.99 12.25
C SER A 65 4.15 -1.43 13.45
N LEU A 66 3.16 -2.16 13.97
CA LEU A 66 2.37 -1.73 15.14
C LEU A 66 3.16 -1.87 16.44
N SER A 67 3.99 -2.93 16.58
CA SER A 67 4.90 -3.09 17.73
C SER A 67 5.91 -1.95 17.81
N ALA A 68 6.43 -1.49 16.67
CA ALA A 68 7.29 -0.30 16.63
C ALA A 68 6.57 1.00 17.03
N LYS A 69 5.24 1.01 17.06
CA LYS A 69 4.39 2.11 17.56
C LYS A 69 3.97 1.91 19.04
N GLY A 70 4.44 0.85 19.67
CA GLY A 70 4.18 0.55 21.08
C GLY A 70 2.86 -0.20 21.35
N LEU A 71 2.27 -0.83 20.33
CA LEU A 71 1.13 -1.73 20.50
C LEU A 71 1.62 -3.18 20.59
N GLU A 72 0.95 -3.98 21.42
CA GLU A 72 1.25 -5.40 21.60
C GLU A 72 0.23 -6.26 20.88
N MET A 73 0.70 -7.30 20.15
CA MET A 73 -0.19 -8.27 19.54
C MET A 73 -0.73 -9.25 20.58
N THR A 74 -2.03 -9.55 20.51
CA THR A 74 -2.68 -10.55 21.35
C THR A 74 -3.58 -11.45 20.52
N THR A 75 -3.75 -12.70 20.96
CA THR A 75 -4.70 -13.63 20.37
C THR A 75 -6.09 -13.56 21.00
N GLY A 76 -6.20 -12.96 22.18
CA GLY A 76 -7.42 -12.82 22.96
C GLY A 76 -8.15 -11.49 22.76
N ARG A 77 -8.58 -10.91 23.87
CA ARG A 77 -9.21 -9.59 23.90
C ARG A 77 -8.17 -8.52 23.55
N SER A 78 -8.53 -7.58 22.70
CA SER A 78 -7.66 -6.51 22.24
C SER A 78 -8.41 -5.17 22.24
N ASP A 79 -7.67 -4.07 22.24
CA ASP A 79 -8.25 -2.74 22.06
C ASP A 79 -8.62 -2.46 20.60
N LEU A 80 -7.90 -3.08 19.67
CA LEU A 80 -8.16 -2.96 18.23
C LEU A 80 -8.19 -4.34 17.57
N ASN A 81 -9.19 -4.57 16.73
CA ASN A 81 -9.21 -5.66 15.78
C ASN A 81 -8.69 -5.18 14.43
N LEU A 82 -7.65 -5.83 13.92
CA LEU A 82 -7.10 -5.56 12.61
C LEU A 82 -7.65 -6.55 11.59
N ARG A 83 -7.99 -6.04 10.42
CA ARG A 83 -8.30 -6.83 9.24
C ARG A 83 -7.57 -6.26 8.05
N ASP A 84 -6.88 -7.10 7.30
CA ASP A 84 -6.26 -6.77 6.04
C ASP A 84 -6.99 -7.40 4.86
N THR A 85 -6.94 -6.74 3.71
CA THR A 85 -7.49 -7.23 2.45
C THR A 85 -6.54 -6.88 1.34
N LEU A 86 -6.02 -7.88 0.65
CA LEU A 86 -5.19 -7.70 -0.54
C LEU A 86 -5.99 -8.04 -1.79
N GLY A 87 -6.13 -7.08 -2.68
CA GLY A 87 -6.71 -7.24 -3.99
C GLY A 87 -5.69 -6.93 -5.10
N SER A 88 -5.92 -7.45 -6.30
CA SER A 88 -5.20 -6.99 -7.48
C SER A 88 -6.11 -6.92 -8.70
N ALA A 89 -5.86 -5.93 -9.55
CA ALA A 89 -6.55 -5.75 -10.82
C ALA A 89 -5.53 -5.58 -11.95
N ARG A 90 -5.91 -6.00 -13.16
CA ARG A 90 -5.16 -5.68 -14.36
C ARG A 90 -5.76 -4.40 -14.95
N ARG A 91 -4.94 -3.40 -15.21
CA ARG A 91 -5.31 -2.11 -15.78
C ARG A 91 -4.62 -1.93 -17.13
N VAL A 92 -5.12 -1.01 -17.93
CA VAL A 92 -4.51 -0.62 -19.21
C VAL A 92 -4.42 0.90 -19.23
N GLU A 93 -3.22 1.41 -19.35
CA GLU A 93 -2.98 2.84 -19.56
C GLU A 93 -2.77 3.11 -21.04
N THR A 94 -3.26 4.26 -21.50
CA THR A 94 -3.09 4.69 -22.87
C THR A 94 -2.06 5.81 -22.89
N GLU A 95 -0.89 5.52 -23.47
CA GLU A 95 0.19 6.48 -23.62
C GLU A 95 0.23 6.97 -25.07
N ALA A 96 0.44 8.27 -25.27
CA ALA A 96 0.57 8.90 -26.56
C ALA A 96 2.02 9.35 -26.77
N TYR A 97 2.65 8.86 -27.84
CA TYR A 97 4.00 9.23 -28.22
C TYR A 97 4.01 9.99 -29.55
N PRO A 98 4.89 11.00 -29.70
CA PRO A 98 5.15 11.58 -31.01
C PRO A 98 5.59 10.51 -32.01
N ALA A 99 5.01 10.48 -33.20
CA ALA A 99 5.34 9.53 -34.25
C ALA A 99 5.69 10.26 -35.54
N GLY A 100 6.59 9.64 -36.34
CA GLY A 100 7.07 10.18 -37.62
C GLY A 100 8.41 10.92 -37.53
N TRP A 101 9.10 11.02 -38.68
CA TRP A 101 10.44 11.58 -38.82
C TRP A 101 10.56 13.04 -38.33
N TYR A 102 9.47 13.82 -38.42
CA TYR A 102 9.39 15.23 -37.98
C TYR A 102 8.45 15.44 -36.81
N GLY A 103 8.05 14.40 -36.05
CA GLY A 103 7.11 14.52 -34.92
C GLY A 103 5.66 14.82 -35.35
N TRP A 104 5.33 14.69 -36.60
CA TRP A 104 3.97 14.92 -37.14
C TRP A 104 3.17 13.63 -37.06
N GLY A 105 2.43 13.49 -36.01
CA GLY A 105 1.58 12.33 -35.73
C GLY A 105 1.70 11.88 -34.29
N THR A 106 0.71 11.14 -33.86
CA THR A 106 0.66 10.58 -32.51
C THR A 106 0.46 9.08 -32.61
N ARG A 107 1.35 8.32 -31.98
CA ARG A 107 1.19 6.88 -31.80
C ARG A 107 0.58 6.63 -30.42
N ILE A 108 -0.58 6.00 -30.40
CA ILE A 108 -1.23 5.57 -29.17
C ILE A 108 -0.77 4.13 -28.86
N VAL A 109 -0.21 3.95 -27.67
CA VAL A 109 0.23 2.64 -27.19
C VAL A 109 -0.56 2.32 -25.91
N ARG A 110 -1.11 1.11 -25.86
CA ARG A 110 -1.78 0.59 -24.66
C ARG A 110 -0.78 -0.22 -23.86
N VAL A 111 -0.47 0.26 -22.66
CA VAL A 111 0.48 -0.39 -21.76
C VAL A 111 -0.32 -1.09 -20.64
N PRO A 112 -0.34 -2.42 -20.60
CA PRO A 112 -0.96 -3.14 -19.50
C PRO A 112 -0.08 -3.04 -18.26
N TYR A 113 -0.69 -2.85 -17.08
CA TYR A 113 -0.03 -2.94 -15.79
C TYR A 113 -0.91 -3.67 -14.78
N ALA A 114 -0.31 -4.15 -13.70
CA ALA A 114 -1.01 -4.72 -12.56
C ALA A 114 -1.06 -3.70 -11.42
N GLU A 115 -2.24 -3.49 -10.89
CA GLU A 115 -2.47 -2.69 -9.70
C GLU A 115 -2.73 -3.63 -8.52
N GLY A 116 -1.93 -3.51 -7.46
CA GLY A 116 -2.15 -4.16 -6.18
C GLY A 116 -2.70 -3.16 -5.17
N THR A 117 -3.75 -3.51 -4.47
CA THR A 117 -4.35 -2.68 -3.42
C THR A 117 -4.39 -3.46 -2.12
N LEU A 118 -3.70 -2.94 -1.09
CA LEU A 118 -3.76 -3.44 0.27
C LEU A 118 -4.59 -2.47 1.11
N VAL A 119 -5.67 -2.99 1.71
CA VAL A 119 -6.50 -2.25 2.67
C VAL A 119 -6.23 -2.81 4.05
N ILE A 120 -5.92 -1.94 5.02
CA ILE A 120 -5.71 -2.30 6.42
C ILE A 120 -6.71 -1.53 7.26
N ASP A 121 -7.59 -2.24 7.97
CA ASP A 121 -8.62 -1.69 8.85
C ASP A 121 -8.27 -1.96 10.31
N LEU A 122 -8.29 -0.93 11.13
CA LEU A 122 -8.32 -1.03 12.59
C LEU A 122 -9.72 -0.69 13.09
N ARG A 123 -10.32 -1.59 13.84
CA ARG A 123 -11.69 -1.47 14.33
C ARG A 123 -11.75 -1.65 15.84
N ASP A 124 -12.61 -0.89 16.47
CA ASP A 124 -12.99 -1.13 17.87
C ASP A 124 -13.73 -2.47 17.97
N PRO A 125 -13.28 -3.40 18.82
CA PRO A 125 -13.90 -4.72 18.96
C PRO A 125 -15.31 -4.67 19.56
N THR A 126 -15.63 -3.65 20.36
CA THR A 126 -16.91 -3.51 21.06
C THR A 126 -17.97 -2.92 20.15
N THR A 127 -17.69 -1.77 19.55
CA THR A 127 -18.63 -1.06 18.67
C THR A 127 -18.58 -1.54 17.22
N ARG A 128 -17.51 -2.26 16.83
CA ARG A 128 -17.19 -2.69 15.47
C ARG A 128 -16.97 -1.52 14.51
N SER A 129 -16.92 -0.29 15.01
CA SER A 129 -16.68 0.88 14.19
C SER A 129 -15.26 0.91 13.66
N LEU A 130 -15.10 1.50 12.48
CA LEU A 130 -13.80 1.75 11.88
C LEU A 130 -13.13 2.90 12.64
N VAL A 131 -11.94 2.65 13.16
CA VAL A 131 -11.12 3.63 13.89
C VAL A 131 -10.08 4.25 12.95
N TRP A 132 -9.48 3.41 12.12
CA TRP A 132 -8.45 3.83 11.18
C TRP A 132 -8.40 2.86 9.99
N ARG A 133 -8.15 3.40 8.80
CA ARG A 133 -8.00 2.65 7.56
C ARG A 133 -6.85 3.22 6.76
N ALA A 134 -6.01 2.35 6.24
CA ALA A 134 -5.09 2.68 5.16
C ALA A 134 -5.48 1.94 3.89
N ILE A 135 -5.36 2.63 2.75
CA ILE A 135 -5.49 2.06 1.42
C ILE A 135 -4.16 2.33 0.71
N ALA A 136 -3.38 1.29 0.54
CA ALA A 136 -2.10 1.33 -0.17
C ALA A 136 -2.29 0.76 -1.58
N THR A 137 -1.92 1.53 -2.59
CA THR A 137 -1.99 1.10 -4.00
C THR A 137 -0.59 1.14 -4.60
N GLU A 138 -0.22 0.09 -5.30
CA GLU A 138 1.04 -0.05 -6.02
C GLU A 138 0.77 -0.51 -7.45
N GLU A 139 1.40 0.16 -8.41
CA GLU A 139 1.32 -0.17 -9.82
C GLU A 139 2.64 -0.78 -10.29
N GLN A 140 2.56 -1.90 -10.99
CA GLN A 140 3.73 -2.59 -11.54
C GLN A 140 3.46 -3.06 -12.96
N ARG A 141 4.39 -2.78 -13.88
CA ARG A 141 4.33 -3.34 -15.24
C ARG A 141 4.46 -4.85 -15.22
N ASP A 142 5.26 -5.38 -14.31
CA ASP A 142 5.43 -6.81 -14.08
C ASP A 142 4.65 -7.22 -12.81
N PRO A 143 3.55 -8.00 -12.94
CA PRO A 143 2.74 -8.43 -11.80
C PRO A 143 3.52 -9.20 -10.73
N SER A 144 4.60 -9.88 -11.10
CA SER A 144 5.42 -10.66 -10.15
C SER A 144 6.14 -9.77 -9.12
N LYS A 145 6.38 -8.52 -9.47
CA LYS A 145 7.05 -7.55 -8.58
C LYS A 145 6.16 -6.98 -7.49
N LEU A 146 4.84 -7.17 -7.57
CA LEU A 146 3.90 -6.67 -6.55
C LEU A 146 4.16 -7.31 -5.18
N GLN A 147 4.51 -8.60 -5.14
CA GLN A 147 4.82 -9.28 -3.88
C GLN A 147 5.99 -8.61 -3.14
N GLY A 148 7.05 -8.24 -3.85
CA GLY A 148 8.22 -7.55 -3.28
C GLY A 148 7.97 -6.11 -2.83
N LYS A 149 6.71 -5.61 -2.97
CA LYS A 149 6.32 -4.26 -2.54
C LYS A 149 5.42 -4.26 -1.30
N LEU A 150 4.96 -5.43 -0.85
CA LEU A 150 3.99 -5.55 0.24
C LEU A 150 4.53 -5.01 1.56
N ASP A 151 5.79 -5.30 1.90
CA ASP A 151 6.46 -4.78 3.10
C ASP A 151 6.46 -3.25 3.14
N SER A 152 6.82 -2.63 2.01
CA SER A 152 6.83 -1.17 1.91
C SER A 152 5.43 -0.55 1.91
N MET A 153 4.41 -1.25 1.37
CA MET A 153 3.01 -0.82 1.43
C MET A 153 2.52 -0.82 2.89
N VAL A 154 2.82 -1.88 3.65
CA VAL A 154 2.48 -1.97 5.08
C VAL A 154 3.20 -0.88 5.86
N LYS A 155 4.53 -0.79 5.73
CA LYS A 155 5.34 0.19 6.45
C LYS A 155 4.85 1.62 6.20
N LYS A 156 4.69 2.05 4.95
CA LYS A 156 4.23 3.39 4.61
C LYS A 156 2.80 3.68 5.06
N SER A 157 1.95 2.66 5.16
CA SER A 157 0.62 2.78 5.75
C SER A 157 0.73 3.14 7.24
N PHE A 158 1.53 2.40 7.99
CA PHE A 158 1.72 2.65 9.42
C PHE A 158 2.64 3.84 9.75
N ASP A 159 3.41 4.36 8.81
CA ASP A 159 4.08 5.66 8.98
C ASP A 159 3.06 6.80 9.19
N LYS A 160 1.79 6.58 8.79
CA LYS A 160 0.67 7.50 9.01
C LYS A 160 -0.19 7.15 10.23
N TYR A 161 0.23 6.20 11.07
CA TYR A 161 -0.40 5.82 12.32
C TYR A 161 0.50 6.17 13.54
N PRO A 162 0.00 6.73 14.65
CA PRO A 162 -1.33 7.32 14.74
C PRO A 162 -1.47 8.58 13.87
N PRO A 163 -2.69 8.91 13.42
CA PRO A 163 -2.90 10.08 12.60
C PRO A 163 -2.61 11.36 13.39
N LYS A 164 -2.02 12.36 12.72
CA LYS A 164 -1.88 13.71 13.32
C LYS A 164 -3.21 14.42 13.21
N VAL A 165 -3.90 14.57 14.33
CA VAL A 165 -5.08 15.44 14.42
C VAL A 165 -4.58 16.89 14.40
N LYS A 166 -4.99 17.64 13.37
CA LYS A 166 -4.75 19.08 13.29
C LYS A 166 -5.85 19.82 14.03
#